data_3b45e59818a9887739f9860631612306
#
_entry.id   3b45e59818a9887739f9860631612306
#
_cell.length_a   1.000
_cell.length_b   1.000
_cell.length_c   1.000
_cell.angle_alpha   90.00
_cell.angle_beta   90.00
_cell.angle_gamma   90.00
#
_symmetry.space_group_name_H-M   'P 1'
#
loop_
_entity.id
_entity.type
_entity.pdbx_description
1 polymer ?
#
loop_
_entity_poly.entity_id
_entity_poly.type
_entity_poly.pdbx_seq_one_letter_code
_entity_poly.pdbx_strand_id
1 'polypeptide(L)'
;THVAPAATTDRFLVHGREVVVAEAHDGESSFATLIGAYHELMTVYAGPAPRRDRVFALFNSLRVDDRVGGMVVEPRAATLLDTVSEHVVVVVRDFGSVSVPGPRQARDHVPAHAGAPTRHGEVWKVALPGARGSTALSDHTFVVGCAAGVAEVHLSDSPHRTDRERLDWLAGIGVAWEAA
;
A
#
# COMPACT_ATOMS: atom_id res chain seq x y z
N THR A 1 -3.04 -9.27 -5.86
CA THR A 1 -3.68 -8.84 -4.60
C THR A 1 -5.02 -9.52 -4.53
N HIS A 2 -5.14 -10.57 -3.69
CA HIS A 2 -6.46 -11.08 -3.33
C HIS A 2 -7.14 -10.00 -2.49
N VAL A 3 -7.92 -9.14 -3.13
CA VAL A 3 -8.92 -8.39 -2.40
C VAL A 3 -9.94 -9.43 -1.94
N ALA A 4 -10.07 -9.62 -0.65
CA ALA A 4 -11.10 -10.50 -0.11
C ALA A 4 -12.46 -10.06 -0.72
N PRO A 5 -13.34 -11.02 -1.08
CA PRO A 5 -14.66 -10.66 -1.55
C PRO A 5 -15.30 -9.73 -0.52
N ALA A 6 -15.72 -8.56 -0.95
CA ALA A 6 -16.26 -7.53 -0.08
C ALA A 6 -17.62 -7.06 -0.57
N ALA A 7 -18.51 -6.77 0.37
CA ALA A 7 -19.82 -6.20 0.08
C ALA A 7 -19.81 -4.71 0.33
N THR A 8 -20.31 -3.93 -0.64
CA THR A 8 -20.53 -2.49 -0.44
C THR A 8 -21.59 -2.26 0.61
N THR A 9 -21.26 -1.48 1.63
CA THR A 9 -22.15 -1.16 2.75
C THR A 9 -22.69 0.26 2.69
N ASP A 10 -21.93 1.20 2.05
CA ASP A 10 -22.35 2.60 1.94
C ASP A 10 -21.71 3.29 0.73
N ARG A 11 -22.38 4.38 0.25
CA ARG A 11 -21.87 5.28 -0.79
C ARG A 11 -22.31 6.71 -0.50
N PHE A 12 -21.40 7.66 -0.66
CA PHE A 12 -21.67 9.09 -0.46
C PHE A 12 -20.62 9.96 -1.17
N LEU A 13 -20.81 11.27 -1.15
CA LEU A 13 -19.88 12.21 -1.79
C LEU A 13 -19.08 13.00 -0.75
N VAL A 14 -17.78 13.18 -1.03
CA VAL A 14 -16.88 14.10 -0.31
C VAL A 14 -16.20 15.00 -1.34
N HIS A 15 -16.42 16.30 -1.24
CA HIS A 15 -15.91 17.29 -2.21
C HIS A 15 -16.22 16.95 -3.68
N GLY A 16 -17.42 16.41 -3.94
CA GLY A 16 -17.86 16.03 -5.28
C GLY A 16 -17.30 14.72 -5.81
N ARG A 17 -16.51 14.00 -5.02
CA ARG A 17 -15.96 12.68 -5.36
C ARG A 17 -16.73 11.59 -4.61
N GLU A 18 -16.99 10.48 -5.29
CA GLU A 18 -17.67 9.34 -4.67
C GLU A 18 -16.74 8.66 -3.66
N VAL A 19 -17.30 8.30 -2.52
CA VAL A 19 -16.69 7.42 -1.52
C VAL A 19 -17.53 6.16 -1.43
N VAL A 20 -16.86 5.03 -1.59
CA VAL A 20 -17.45 3.69 -1.46
C VAL A 20 -16.90 3.05 -0.20
N VAL A 21 -17.79 2.59 0.68
CA VAL A 21 -17.43 1.81 1.87
C VAL A 21 -17.82 0.36 1.63
N ALA A 22 -16.91 -0.55 1.90
CA ALA A 22 -17.13 -1.98 1.75
C ALA A 22 -16.57 -2.74 2.95
N GLU A 23 -17.18 -3.88 3.25
CA GLU A 23 -16.78 -4.78 4.32
C GLU A 23 -16.40 -6.12 3.73
N ALA A 24 -15.27 -6.69 4.13
CA ALA A 24 -14.86 -8.01 3.73
C ALA A 24 -15.84 -9.05 4.29
N HIS A 25 -16.08 -10.13 3.53
CA HIS A 25 -17.07 -11.14 3.90
C HIS A 25 -16.73 -11.89 5.20
N ASP A 26 -15.45 -11.90 5.60
CA ASP A 26 -14.99 -12.46 6.88
C ASP A 26 -15.26 -11.52 8.07
N GLY A 27 -15.63 -10.26 7.83
CA GLY A 27 -15.85 -9.25 8.86
C GLY A 27 -14.58 -8.76 9.58
N GLU A 28 -13.41 -9.24 9.18
CA GLU A 28 -12.14 -8.89 9.84
C GLU A 28 -11.55 -7.56 9.33
N SER A 29 -12.00 -7.10 8.16
CA SER A 29 -11.55 -5.83 7.59
C SER A 29 -12.66 -5.13 6.83
N SER A 30 -12.51 -3.81 6.72
CA SER A 30 -13.36 -2.97 5.89
C SER A 30 -12.54 -1.89 5.19
N PHE A 31 -13.10 -1.33 4.14
CA PHE A 31 -12.40 -0.42 3.25
C PHE A 31 -13.25 0.80 3.00
N ALA A 32 -12.64 1.96 2.89
CA ALA A 32 -13.29 3.15 2.35
C ALA A 32 -12.42 3.71 1.23
N THR A 33 -13.01 3.84 0.04
CA THR A 33 -12.29 4.23 -1.18
C THR A 33 -12.89 5.52 -1.72
N LEU A 34 -12.08 6.57 -1.82
CA LEU A 34 -12.39 7.81 -2.53
C LEU A 34 -12.03 7.61 -4.01
N ILE A 35 -13.03 7.73 -4.87
CA ILE A 35 -12.85 7.57 -6.32
C ILE A 35 -12.41 8.90 -6.93
N GLY A 36 -11.21 8.93 -7.48
CA GLY A 36 -10.70 10.04 -8.25
C GLY A 36 -10.99 9.91 -9.74
N ALA A 37 -10.49 10.86 -10.53
CA ALA A 37 -10.63 10.83 -11.99
C ALA A 37 -9.67 9.81 -12.65
N TYR A 38 -8.52 9.59 -12.05
CA TYR A 38 -7.44 8.71 -12.56
C TYR A 38 -7.01 7.66 -11.56
N HIS A 39 -7.13 7.94 -10.25
CA HIS A 39 -6.67 7.08 -9.17
C HIS A 39 -7.72 6.95 -8.07
N GLU A 40 -7.53 5.96 -7.23
CA GLU A 40 -8.37 5.71 -6.05
C GLU A 40 -7.52 5.84 -4.79
N LEU A 41 -8.08 6.49 -3.76
CA LEU A 41 -7.48 6.56 -2.43
C LEU A 41 -8.27 5.66 -1.49
N MET A 42 -7.66 4.56 -1.07
CA MET A 42 -8.28 3.59 -0.18
C MET A 42 -7.69 3.67 1.23
N THR A 43 -8.55 3.59 2.22
CA THR A 43 -8.17 3.34 3.61
C THR A 43 -8.73 2.01 4.08
N VAL A 44 -7.96 1.30 4.90
CA VAL A 44 -8.30 0.00 5.45
C VAL A 44 -8.54 0.13 6.95
N TYR A 45 -9.58 -0.50 7.44
CA TYR A 45 -9.90 -0.57 8.86
C TYR A 45 -9.92 -2.03 9.31
N ALA A 46 -9.44 -2.29 10.51
CA ALA A 46 -9.64 -3.58 11.17
C ALA A 46 -11.08 -3.67 11.68
N GLY A 47 -11.75 -4.80 11.39
CA GLY A 47 -13.13 -5.05 11.79
C GLY A 47 -14.20 -4.47 10.85
N PRO A 48 -15.43 -4.31 11.35
CA PRO A 48 -16.58 -3.92 10.56
C PRO A 48 -16.47 -2.50 9.99
N ALA A 49 -17.30 -2.21 8.99
CA ALA A 49 -17.32 -0.91 8.33
C ALA A 49 -17.52 0.24 9.33
N PRO A 50 -16.66 1.27 9.30
CA PRO A 50 -16.80 2.42 10.17
C PRO A 50 -18.04 3.23 9.80
N ARG A 51 -18.58 3.98 10.76
CA ARG A 51 -19.70 4.87 10.52
C ARG A 51 -19.33 5.93 9.47
N ARG A 52 -20.34 6.33 8.68
CA ARG A 52 -20.19 7.34 7.61
C ARG A 52 -19.53 8.64 8.09
N ASP A 53 -19.90 9.14 9.27
CA ASP A 53 -19.35 10.36 9.85
C ASP A 53 -17.82 10.28 10.03
N ARG A 54 -17.31 9.12 10.46
CA ARG A 54 -15.87 8.89 10.63
C ARG A 54 -15.13 8.88 9.29
N VAL A 55 -15.69 8.18 8.31
CA VAL A 55 -15.10 8.11 6.95
C VAL A 55 -15.16 9.49 6.28
N PHE A 56 -16.31 10.19 6.42
CA PHE A 56 -16.45 11.55 5.90
C PHE A 56 -15.43 12.50 6.53
N ALA A 57 -15.26 12.47 7.85
CA ALA A 57 -14.29 13.32 8.55
C ALA A 57 -12.86 13.06 8.07
N LEU A 58 -12.48 11.79 7.86
CA LEU A 58 -11.17 11.44 7.33
C LEU A 58 -10.93 12.07 5.96
N PHE A 59 -11.75 11.76 4.95
CA PHE A 59 -11.54 12.27 3.60
C PHE A 59 -11.74 13.80 3.49
N ASN A 60 -12.62 14.37 4.31
CA ASN A 60 -12.80 15.83 4.40
C ASN A 60 -11.56 16.54 4.99
N SER A 61 -10.78 15.84 5.80
CA SER A 61 -9.53 16.35 6.38
C SER A 61 -8.35 16.36 5.40
N LEU A 62 -8.53 15.78 4.21
CA LEU A 62 -7.49 15.66 3.20
C LEU A 62 -7.74 16.63 2.03
N ARG A 63 -6.65 17.15 1.48
CA ARG A 63 -6.63 17.75 0.15
C ARG A 63 -6.13 16.68 -0.81
N VAL A 64 -6.88 16.40 -1.86
CA VAL A 64 -6.53 15.38 -2.86
C VAL A 64 -6.42 16.03 -4.22
N ASP A 65 -5.23 16.02 -4.80
CA ASP A 65 -4.97 16.44 -6.18
C ASP A 65 -4.69 15.19 -7.01
N ASP A 66 -5.62 14.85 -7.90
CA ASP A 66 -5.58 13.62 -8.71
C ASP A 66 -5.33 13.98 -10.16
N ARG A 67 -4.17 13.61 -10.69
CA ARG A 67 -3.71 13.87 -12.06
C ARG A 67 -3.34 12.58 -12.74
N VAL A 68 -3.25 12.58 -14.07
CA VAL A 68 -2.84 11.41 -14.86
C VAL A 68 -1.52 10.79 -14.38
N GLY A 69 -0.57 11.62 -13.92
CA GLY A 69 0.76 11.19 -13.47
C GLY A 69 0.82 10.72 -12.01
N GLY A 70 -0.26 10.84 -11.25
CA GLY A 70 -0.31 10.44 -9.84
C GLY A 70 -1.33 11.21 -9.02
N MET A 71 -1.56 10.72 -7.80
CA MET A 71 -2.41 11.37 -6.81
C MET A 71 -1.56 11.92 -5.68
N VAL A 72 -1.70 13.20 -5.39
CA VAL A 72 -1.08 13.84 -4.22
C VAL A 72 -2.13 14.00 -3.14
N VAL A 73 -1.79 13.56 -1.93
CA VAL A 73 -2.67 13.62 -0.76
C VAL A 73 -1.98 14.42 0.33
N GLU A 74 -2.60 15.51 0.75
CA GLU A 74 -2.08 16.38 1.79
C GLU A 74 -3.11 16.51 2.92
N PRO A 75 -2.71 16.43 4.20
CA PRO A 75 -3.61 16.76 5.30
C PRO A 75 -3.90 18.27 5.31
N ARG A 76 -5.16 18.64 5.59
CA ARG A 76 -5.56 20.05 5.72
C ARG A 76 -5.08 20.70 7.02
N ALA A 77 -4.72 19.90 8.02
CA ALA A 77 -4.19 20.35 9.30
C ALA A 77 -2.94 19.58 9.68
N ALA A 78 -1.91 20.27 10.14
CA ALA A 78 -0.63 19.68 10.54
C ALA A 78 -0.76 18.62 11.65
N THR A 79 -1.75 18.76 12.53
CA THR A 79 -2.04 17.79 13.61
C THR A 79 -2.40 16.39 13.10
N LEU A 80 -2.82 16.24 11.84
CA LEU A 80 -3.08 14.94 11.25
C LEU A 80 -1.80 14.21 10.83
N LEU A 81 -0.69 14.92 10.61
CA LEU A 81 0.60 14.32 10.22
C LEU A 81 1.17 13.40 11.30
N ASP A 82 0.81 13.62 12.58
CA ASP A 82 1.29 12.80 13.69
C ASP A 82 0.47 11.50 13.87
N THR A 83 -0.71 11.42 13.25
CA THR A 83 -1.64 10.29 13.38
C THR A 83 -1.83 9.48 12.11
N VAL A 84 -1.33 9.95 10.96
CA VAL A 84 -1.48 9.30 9.67
C VAL A 84 -0.14 8.71 9.23
N SER A 85 -0.12 7.41 9.02
CA SER A 85 0.97 6.75 8.29
C SER A 85 0.83 7.03 6.80
N GLU A 86 1.80 7.70 6.22
CA GLU A 86 1.87 7.87 4.77
C GLU A 86 2.41 6.60 4.13
N HIS A 87 1.60 5.98 3.28
CA HIS A 87 2.02 4.86 2.44
C HIS A 87 1.59 5.11 1.02
N VAL A 88 2.53 5.03 0.10
CA VAL A 88 2.23 4.99 -1.33
C VAL A 88 2.18 3.55 -1.76
N VAL A 89 1.04 3.10 -2.26
CA VAL A 89 0.88 1.72 -2.76
C VAL A 89 0.69 1.76 -4.27
N VAL A 90 1.55 1.02 -4.98
CA VAL A 90 1.48 0.85 -6.42
C VAL A 90 1.28 -0.63 -6.74
N VAL A 91 0.28 -0.93 -7.55
CA VAL A 91 0.07 -2.29 -8.07
C VAL A 91 0.64 -2.37 -9.48
N VAL A 92 1.57 -3.29 -9.69
CA VAL A 92 2.15 -3.56 -11.00
C VAL A 92 1.59 -4.88 -11.51
N ARG A 93 0.83 -4.78 -12.61
CA ARG A 93 0.12 -5.94 -13.18
C ARG A 93 1.06 -7.12 -13.39
N ASP A 94 0.64 -8.30 -12.96
CA ASP A 94 1.34 -9.59 -13.04
C ASP A 94 2.64 -9.70 -12.21
N PHE A 95 3.15 -8.61 -11.65
CA PHE A 95 4.35 -8.63 -10.81
C PHE A 95 4.01 -8.60 -9.31
N GLY A 96 3.12 -7.71 -8.88
CA GLY A 96 2.75 -7.61 -7.47
C GLY A 96 2.39 -6.19 -7.05
N SER A 97 2.54 -5.91 -5.76
CA SER A 97 2.34 -4.58 -5.19
C SER A 97 3.60 -4.10 -4.47
N VAL A 98 3.83 -2.80 -4.55
CA VAL A 98 4.89 -2.08 -3.85
C VAL A 98 4.24 -1.10 -2.89
N SER A 99 4.55 -1.19 -1.62
CA SER A 99 4.16 -0.23 -0.59
C SER A 99 5.39 0.53 -0.12
N VAL A 100 5.35 1.85 -0.21
CA VAL A 100 6.44 2.72 0.22
C VAL A 100 5.98 3.47 1.45
N PRO A 101 6.47 3.12 2.65
CA PRO A 101 6.17 3.85 3.88
C PRO A 101 6.83 5.24 3.87
N GLY A 102 6.22 6.19 4.54
CA GLY A 102 6.78 7.51 4.72
C GLY A 102 8.16 7.48 5.41
N PRO A 103 9.01 8.50 5.23
CA PRO A 103 10.40 8.50 5.73
C PRO A 103 10.52 8.27 7.24
N ARG A 104 9.51 8.66 8.03
CA ARG A 104 9.49 8.47 9.48
C ARG A 104 9.34 7.00 9.88
N GLN A 105 8.62 6.21 9.08
CA GLN A 105 8.29 4.81 9.34
C GLN A 105 9.27 3.85 8.67
N ALA A 106 9.93 4.29 7.60
CA ALA A 106 10.82 3.47 6.79
C ALA A 106 11.88 2.72 7.62
N ARG A 107 12.38 3.32 8.71
CA ARG A 107 13.43 2.72 9.55
C ARG A 107 12.96 1.47 10.29
N ASP A 108 11.69 1.41 10.67
CA ASP A 108 11.13 0.30 11.45
C ASP A 108 10.91 -0.95 10.59
N HIS A 109 10.91 -0.78 9.25
CA HIS A 109 10.71 -1.87 8.30
C HIS A 109 12.01 -2.57 7.89
N VAL A 110 13.17 -1.98 8.17
CA VAL A 110 14.46 -2.57 7.79
C VAL A 110 14.89 -3.62 8.80
N PRO A 111 15.09 -4.90 8.39
CA PRO A 111 15.61 -5.93 9.28
C PRO A 111 17.01 -5.59 9.80
N ALA A 112 17.32 -6.00 11.05
CA ALA A 112 18.58 -5.68 11.72
C ALA A 112 19.79 -6.48 11.22
N HIS A 113 19.62 -7.35 10.20
CA HIS A 113 20.67 -8.17 9.61
C HIS A 113 20.90 -7.77 8.15
N ALA A 114 22.06 -8.07 7.59
CA ALA A 114 22.38 -7.81 6.20
C ALA A 114 21.42 -8.53 5.25
N GLY A 115 20.95 -7.82 4.23
CA GLY A 115 20.13 -8.34 3.15
C GLY A 115 20.96 -8.85 1.96
N ALA A 116 20.30 -9.37 0.96
CA ALA A 116 20.93 -9.68 -0.32
C ALA A 116 21.16 -8.37 -1.11
N PRO A 117 22.35 -8.16 -1.69
CA PRO A 117 22.64 -6.94 -2.43
C PRO A 117 21.83 -6.87 -3.72
N THR A 118 21.36 -5.67 -4.05
CA THR A 118 20.67 -5.32 -5.30
C THR A 118 21.39 -4.14 -5.98
N ARG A 119 20.89 -3.75 -7.16
CA ARG A 119 21.42 -2.58 -7.87
C ARG A 119 21.28 -1.27 -7.07
N HIS A 120 20.22 -1.16 -6.23
CA HIS A 120 19.86 0.08 -5.55
C HIS A 120 20.03 0.02 -4.03
N GLY A 121 20.46 -1.11 -3.48
CA GLY A 121 20.63 -1.32 -2.04
C GLY A 121 20.57 -2.79 -1.64
N GLU A 122 19.73 -3.13 -0.70
CA GLU A 122 19.58 -4.48 -0.18
C GLU A 122 18.12 -4.94 -0.23
N VAL A 123 17.91 -6.26 -0.30
CA VAL A 123 16.59 -6.88 -0.20
C VAL A 123 16.58 -7.97 0.87
N TRP A 124 15.52 -8.00 1.64
CA TRP A 124 15.24 -9.04 2.65
C TRP A 124 13.98 -9.79 2.27
N LYS A 125 14.00 -11.10 2.45
CA LYS A 125 12.82 -11.97 2.28
C LYS A 125 12.27 -12.32 3.66
N VAL A 126 11.04 -11.89 3.96
CA VAL A 126 10.37 -12.10 5.24
C VAL A 126 9.13 -12.96 5.03
N ALA A 127 9.03 -14.09 5.72
CA ALA A 127 7.86 -14.95 5.61
C ALA A 127 6.61 -14.27 6.20
N LEU A 128 5.49 -14.36 5.50
CA LEU A 128 4.20 -13.95 6.03
C LEU A 128 3.79 -14.81 7.24
N PRO A 129 2.95 -14.32 8.15
CA PRO A 129 2.40 -15.11 9.23
C PRO A 129 1.76 -16.40 8.70
N GLY A 130 2.15 -17.54 9.28
CA GLY A 130 1.69 -18.86 8.84
C GLY A 130 2.44 -19.50 7.67
N ALA A 131 3.29 -18.77 6.96
CA ALA A 131 4.02 -19.23 5.77
C ALA A 131 5.42 -19.82 6.10
N ARG A 132 5.70 -20.17 7.35
CA ARG A 132 7.00 -20.75 7.73
C ARG A 132 7.29 -22.02 6.95
N GLY A 133 8.44 -22.04 6.26
CA GLY A 133 8.87 -23.16 5.44
C GLY A 133 8.32 -23.16 4.01
N SER A 134 7.46 -22.23 3.64
CA SER A 134 7.05 -22.06 2.25
C SER A 134 8.19 -21.55 1.38
N THR A 135 8.26 -22.05 0.15
CA THR A 135 9.19 -21.58 -0.88
C THR A 135 8.52 -20.64 -1.88
N ALA A 136 7.19 -20.56 -1.89
CA ALA A 136 6.44 -19.69 -2.82
C ALA A 136 6.78 -18.23 -2.55
N LEU A 137 7.01 -17.47 -3.61
CA LEU A 137 7.36 -16.04 -3.50
C LEU A 137 6.20 -15.21 -2.94
N SER A 138 4.96 -15.57 -3.28
CA SER A 138 3.73 -14.92 -2.79
C SER A 138 3.51 -15.05 -1.29
N ASP A 139 4.16 -16.01 -0.64
CA ASP A 139 4.07 -16.24 0.81
C ASP A 139 5.09 -15.39 1.61
N HIS A 140 5.73 -14.45 0.93
CA HIS A 140 6.75 -13.60 1.54
C HIS A 140 6.52 -12.13 1.21
N THR A 141 6.86 -11.28 2.17
CA THR A 141 7.12 -9.86 1.94
C THR A 141 8.60 -9.68 1.63
N PHE A 142 8.90 -8.90 0.61
CA PHE A 142 10.27 -8.49 0.32
C PHE A 142 10.44 -7.04 0.74
N VAL A 143 11.35 -6.79 1.68
CA VAL A 143 11.72 -5.43 2.07
C VAL A 143 12.88 -5.00 1.19
N VAL A 144 12.74 -3.91 0.46
CA VAL A 144 13.77 -3.32 -0.39
C VAL A 144 14.25 -2.05 0.27
N GLY A 145 15.49 -2.04 0.74
CA GLY A 145 16.14 -0.87 1.35
C GLY A 145 17.04 -0.19 0.34
N CYS A 146 16.78 1.08 0.07
CA CYS A 146 17.59 1.95 -0.78
C CYS A 146 18.19 3.11 0.04
N ALA A 147 19.15 3.83 -0.52
CA ALA A 147 19.79 4.95 0.17
C ALA A 147 18.79 6.05 0.62
N ALA A 148 17.69 6.23 -0.11
CA ALA A 148 16.71 7.28 0.13
C ALA A 148 15.34 6.79 0.60
N GLY A 149 15.13 5.49 0.76
CA GLY A 149 13.82 4.98 1.17
C GLY A 149 13.75 3.47 1.29
N VAL A 150 12.61 3.00 1.73
CA VAL A 150 12.30 1.57 1.88
C VAL A 150 11.00 1.27 1.15
N ALA A 151 10.90 0.08 0.56
CA ALA A 151 9.64 -0.43 0.04
C ALA A 151 9.37 -1.83 0.57
N GLU A 152 8.11 -2.14 0.80
CA GLU A 152 7.60 -3.49 0.99
C GLU A 152 6.98 -3.97 -0.30
N VAL A 153 7.39 -5.14 -0.76
CA VAL A 153 6.96 -5.71 -2.04
C VAL A 153 6.32 -7.06 -1.79
N HIS A 154 5.10 -7.22 -2.28
CA HIS A 154 4.41 -8.50 -2.31
C HIS A 154 4.34 -8.97 -3.76
N LEU A 155 5.00 -10.09 -4.05
CA LEU A 155 5.02 -10.64 -5.41
C LEU A 155 3.71 -11.39 -5.70
N SER A 156 3.18 -11.20 -6.90
CA SER A 156 1.99 -11.89 -7.39
C SER A 156 2.30 -13.36 -7.69
N ASP A 157 1.30 -14.22 -7.60
CA ASP A 157 1.32 -15.61 -8.08
C ASP A 157 0.75 -15.75 -9.51
N SER A 158 0.60 -14.64 -10.24
CA SER A 158 0.06 -14.60 -11.60
C SER A 158 0.79 -15.62 -12.51
N PRO A 159 0.05 -16.44 -13.28
CA PRO A 159 0.65 -17.40 -14.20
C PRO A 159 1.32 -16.75 -15.40
N HIS A 160 1.15 -15.43 -15.61
CA HIS A 160 1.69 -14.69 -16.75
C HIS A 160 3.16 -14.30 -16.58
N ARG A 161 3.75 -14.54 -15.40
CA ARG A 161 5.15 -14.25 -15.11
C ARG A 161 5.81 -15.41 -14.38
N THR A 162 7.05 -15.67 -14.72
CA THR A 162 7.89 -16.61 -13.99
C THR A 162 8.44 -15.98 -12.70
N ASP A 163 8.83 -16.81 -11.76
CA ASP A 163 9.50 -16.36 -10.52
C ASP A 163 10.77 -15.58 -10.82
N ARG A 164 11.51 -15.98 -11.86
CA ARG A 164 12.73 -15.28 -12.30
C ARG A 164 12.41 -13.84 -12.76
N GLU A 165 11.40 -13.66 -13.59
CA GLU A 165 10.99 -12.30 -14.04
C GLU A 165 10.55 -11.43 -12.88
N ARG A 166 9.85 -11.99 -11.89
CA ARG A 166 9.45 -11.27 -10.68
C ARG A 166 10.64 -10.86 -9.82
N LEU A 167 11.62 -11.77 -9.66
CA LEU A 167 12.85 -11.48 -8.91
C LEU A 167 13.73 -10.47 -9.63
N ASP A 168 13.84 -10.55 -10.96
CA ASP A 168 14.56 -9.56 -11.77
C ASP A 168 13.90 -8.17 -11.66
N TRP A 169 12.56 -8.11 -11.68
CA TRP A 169 11.82 -6.89 -11.44
C TRP A 169 12.04 -6.34 -10.03
N LEU A 170 11.95 -7.19 -9.01
CA LEU A 170 12.22 -6.83 -7.60
C LEU A 170 13.63 -6.24 -7.43
N ALA A 171 14.64 -6.85 -8.03
CA ALA A 171 16.03 -6.39 -7.97
C ALA A 171 16.25 -5.03 -8.65
N GLY A 172 15.34 -4.63 -9.54
CA GLY A 172 15.35 -3.35 -10.24
C GLY A 172 14.63 -2.22 -9.48
N ILE A 173 13.93 -2.51 -8.38
CA ILE A 173 13.20 -1.49 -7.62
C ILE A 173 14.17 -0.55 -6.93
N GLY A 174 14.00 0.75 -7.18
CA GLY A 174 14.66 1.83 -6.48
C GLY A 174 13.62 2.76 -5.86
N VAL A 175 13.87 3.19 -4.64
CA VAL A 175 13.01 4.13 -3.90
C VAL A 175 13.77 5.41 -3.65
N ALA A 176 13.16 6.53 -4.03
CA ALA A 176 13.66 7.86 -3.72
C ALA A 176 12.48 8.76 -3.31
N TRP A 177 12.70 9.60 -2.32
CA TRP A 177 11.80 10.68 -1.97
C TRP A 177 12.34 11.96 -2.58
N GLU A 178 11.53 12.61 -3.41
CA GLU A 178 11.84 13.94 -3.92
C GLU A 178 11.15 14.96 -3.02
N ALA A 179 11.92 15.96 -2.55
CA ALA A 179 11.32 17.09 -1.86
C ALA A 179 10.50 17.91 -2.87
N ALA A 180 9.25 18.20 -2.52
CA ALA A 180 8.37 19.05 -3.31
C ALA A 180 8.84 20.52 -3.27
#